data_b6d4c0004d66e774628e99ac7745a2bd
#
_entry.id   b6d4c0004d66e774628e99ac7745a2bd
#
_cell.length_a   1.000
_cell.length_b   1.000
_cell.length_c   1.000
_cell.angle_alpha   90.00
_cell.angle_beta   90.00
_cell.angle_gamma   90.00
#
_symmetry.space_group_name_H-M   'P 1'
#
loop_
_entity.id
_entity.type
_entity.pdbx_description
1 polymer ?
#
loop_
_entity_poly.entity_id
_entity_poly.type
_entity_poly.pdbx_seq_one_letter_code
_entity_poly.pdbx_strand_id
1 'polypeptide(L)'
;MGSPLIGSFQTRVNQQNPFGVAGDFASANPRATALTPETGAFIAGPNGVTIGKFAWVESDNRTVTNYGQAGTTPRGFVHRDQQGLLTQYLQAAGSIIPPGFPVTLMVAGDFLATNAGTSSTTINEAIYAAYADGSVLPGAASLPAVPSSVTATLGSTNTASLGSTSTGTAVVGNAYQITLSAVTGLVSIGDTISGVGITAGTQIVGFVSGTSGGAGVYTLNEANTAAAATITTFGNVVKVTVSTGLVSVGDTISGGTGFPIVATVTGVVSGGGVATAGVYTVSSPGTQYVASATGVTTFGTVLDITAITGTLAIGAPITATGGIPAVSSIESFISGTLGGVGLYNLNIPGTAYTASGTIVVTAGGILTNFTAQSVCNVGELVQISTWGA
;
A
#
# COMPACT_ATOMS: atom_id res chain seq x y z
N MET A 1 19.94 -27.04 -6.71
CA MET A 1 20.81 -27.49 -5.60
C MET A 1 20.09 -27.15 -4.32
N GLY A 2 19.62 -28.18 -3.57
CA GLY A 2 18.93 -27.99 -2.30
C GLY A 2 19.88 -27.37 -1.30
N SER A 3 19.42 -26.33 -0.63
CA SER A 3 20.11 -25.79 0.54
C SER A 3 20.31 -26.94 1.54
N PRO A 4 21.52 -27.19 2.05
CA PRO A 4 21.67 -28.21 3.06
C PRO A 4 20.82 -27.80 4.24
N LEU A 5 19.87 -28.64 4.61
CA LEU A 5 19.29 -28.64 5.94
C LEU A 5 20.49 -28.88 6.90
N ILE A 6 21.17 -27.79 7.25
CA ILE A 6 22.11 -27.83 8.36
C ILE A 6 21.20 -28.08 9.56
N GLY A 7 21.11 -29.35 9.91
CA GLY A 7 20.31 -29.82 10.98
C GLY A 7 20.61 -29.01 12.21
N SER A 8 19.59 -28.43 12.74
CA SER A 8 19.55 -27.79 14.03
C SER A 8 19.63 -28.83 15.15
N PHE A 9 20.56 -29.77 15.03
CA PHE A 9 20.94 -30.55 16.20
C PHE A 9 21.71 -29.64 17.12
N GLN A 10 21.28 -29.54 18.35
CA GLN A 10 21.97 -28.83 19.41
C GLN A 10 23.40 -29.36 19.47
N THR A 11 24.36 -28.56 19.05
CA THR A 11 25.80 -28.91 19.04
C THR A 11 26.49 -28.71 20.38
N ARG A 12 25.76 -28.06 21.34
CA ARG A 12 26.19 -27.88 22.72
C ARG A 12 25.02 -28.15 23.65
N VAL A 13 25.28 -28.91 24.72
CA VAL A 13 24.33 -29.01 25.83
C VAL A 13 24.53 -27.77 26.70
N ASN A 14 23.54 -26.89 26.77
CA ASN A 14 23.54 -25.79 27.72
C ASN A 14 23.42 -26.39 29.13
N GLN A 15 24.44 -26.20 29.94
CA GLN A 15 24.41 -26.63 31.35
C GLN A 15 23.58 -25.71 32.23
N GLN A 16 23.13 -24.57 31.71
CA GLN A 16 22.20 -23.65 32.35
C GLN A 16 20.86 -23.69 31.62
N ASN A 17 19.77 -23.67 32.35
CA ASN A 17 18.44 -23.54 31.78
C ASN A 17 18.40 -22.28 30.94
N PRO A 18 17.83 -22.32 29.70
CA PRO A 18 17.64 -21.10 28.92
C PRO A 18 16.77 -20.16 29.74
N PHE A 19 17.17 -18.90 29.81
CA PHE A 19 16.50 -17.86 30.57
C PHE A 19 15.06 -17.60 30.09
N GLY A 20 14.71 -18.08 28.91
CA GLY A 20 13.42 -17.95 28.24
C GLY A 20 13.59 -17.50 26.80
N VAL A 21 12.50 -17.13 26.18
CA VAL A 21 12.47 -16.55 24.83
C VAL A 21 11.64 -15.24 24.85
N ALA A 22 11.82 -14.42 23.81
CA ALA A 22 11.05 -13.19 23.69
C ALA A 22 9.53 -13.49 23.73
N GLY A 23 8.81 -12.72 24.53
CA GLY A 23 7.37 -12.91 24.78
C GLY A 23 7.04 -13.75 26.02
N ASP A 24 7.99 -14.45 26.63
CA ASP A 24 7.76 -15.17 27.87
C ASP A 24 7.62 -14.21 29.07
N PHE A 25 6.96 -14.65 30.12
CA PHE A 25 6.94 -13.92 31.39
C PHE A 25 8.31 -14.00 32.07
N ALA A 26 8.80 -12.86 32.57
CA ALA A 26 10.05 -12.76 33.29
C ALA A 26 9.89 -12.96 34.79
N SER A 27 8.67 -12.82 35.32
CA SER A 27 8.37 -12.99 36.76
C SER A 27 6.95 -13.48 36.98
N ALA A 28 6.62 -13.72 38.25
CA ALA A 28 5.25 -14.05 38.72
C ALA A 28 4.47 -12.83 39.20
N ASN A 29 4.96 -11.60 38.98
CA ASN A 29 4.28 -10.37 39.34
C ASN A 29 2.90 -10.27 38.68
N PRO A 30 2.00 -9.42 39.23
CA PRO A 30 0.70 -9.20 38.63
C PRO A 30 0.83 -8.74 37.16
N ARG A 31 -0.14 -9.14 36.35
CA ARG A 31 -0.18 -8.84 34.91
C ARG A 31 -1.61 -8.50 34.50
N ALA A 32 -1.73 -7.64 33.49
CA ALA A 32 -3.01 -7.23 32.95
C ALA A 32 -2.99 -7.28 31.42
N THR A 33 -4.12 -7.73 30.88
CA THR A 33 -4.36 -7.72 29.44
C THR A 33 -5.11 -6.46 29.02
N ALA A 34 -4.94 -6.06 27.78
CA ALA A 34 -5.77 -5.03 27.17
C ALA A 34 -7.22 -5.51 27.11
N LEU A 35 -8.15 -4.60 27.39
CA LEU A 35 -9.56 -4.87 27.24
C LEU A 35 -9.87 -5.15 25.76
N THR A 36 -10.46 -6.31 25.51
CA THR A 36 -10.89 -6.72 24.17
C THR A 36 -12.10 -5.92 23.69
N PRO A 37 -12.29 -5.75 22.38
CA PRO A 37 -13.47 -5.09 21.85
C PRO A 37 -14.75 -5.89 22.11
N GLU A 38 -15.90 -5.23 22.06
CA GLU A 38 -17.22 -5.88 22.20
C GLU A 38 -17.46 -6.99 21.17
N THR A 39 -16.78 -6.91 20.03
CA THR A 39 -16.86 -7.89 18.93
C THR A 39 -16.10 -9.18 19.18
N GLY A 40 -15.44 -9.33 20.33
CA GLY A 40 -14.70 -10.52 20.72
C GLY A 40 -13.19 -10.30 20.86
N ALA A 41 -12.37 -11.32 20.57
CA ALA A 41 -10.93 -11.24 20.71
C ALA A 41 -10.28 -10.32 19.69
N PHE A 42 -9.13 -9.75 20.04
CA PHE A 42 -8.20 -9.20 19.05
C PHE A 42 -7.72 -10.31 18.12
N ILE A 43 -7.55 -10.00 16.83
CA ILE A 43 -7.09 -10.94 15.81
C ILE A 43 -5.85 -10.42 15.11
N ALA A 44 -4.94 -11.31 14.77
CA ALA A 44 -3.75 -10.98 13.97
C ALA A 44 -4.14 -10.50 12.57
N GLY A 45 -3.56 -9.41 12.15
CA GLY A 45 -3.74 -8.84 10.80
C GLY A 45 -3.15 -9.73 9.70
N PRO A 46 -3.28 -9.32 8.43
CA PRO A 46 -2.95 -10.15 7.26
C PRO A 46 -1.49 -10.61 7.21
N ASN A 47 -0.58 -9.89 7.88
CA ASN A 47 0.85 -10.24 7.93
C ASN A 47 1.21 -11.10 9.17
N GLY A 48 0.20 -11.47 9.98
CA GLY A 48 0.43 -12.08 11.27
C GLY A 48 0.93 -11.08 12.32
N VAL A 49 1.18 -11.56 13.54
CA VAL A 49 1.70 -10.77 14.66
C VAL A 49 2.88 -11.47 15.30
N THR A 50 4.01 -10.79 15.37
CA THR A 50 5.24 -11.33 15.99
C THR A 50 5.17 -11.20 17.50
N ILE A 51 5.48 -12.28 18.18
CA ILE A 51 5.55 -12.39 19.65
C ILE A 51 6.81 -11.67 20.17
N GLY A 52 6.73 -11.15 21.39
CA GLY A 52 7.84 -10.46 22.03
C GLY A 52 8.06 -9.02 21.52
N LYS A 53 7.06 -8.47 20.85
CA LYS A 53 7.04 -7.13 20.32
C LYS A 53 5.79 -6.37 20.79
N PHE A 54 5.82 -5.06 20.64
CA PHE A 54 4.63 -4.23 20.83
C PHE A 54 3.68 -4.34 19.63
N ALA A 55 2.40 -4.07 19.87
CA ALA A 55 1.40 -4.10 18.82
C ALA A 55 0.33 -3.02 18.99
N TRP A 56 -0.21 -2.60 17.87
CA TRP A 56 -1.29 -1.63 17.72
C TRP A 56 -2.56 -2.31 17.29
N VAL A 57 -3.69 -1.67 17.56
CA VAL A 57 -5.01 -2.07 17.09
C VAL A 57 -5.42 -1.11 16.00
N GLU A 58 -5.86 -1.63 14.87
CA GLU A 58 -6.32 -0.88 13.73
C GLU A 58 -7.65 -0.14 14.02
N SER A 59 -8.10 0.69 13.08
CA SER A 59 -9.32 1.49 13.21
C SER A 59 -10.61 0.68 13.37
N ASP A 60 -10.59 -0.61 13.05
CA ASP A 60 -11.69 -1.55 13.27
C ASP A 60 -11.82 -2.01 14.73
N ASN A 61 -10.94 -1.55 15.62
CA ASN A 61 -10.83 -1.93 17.03
C ASN A 61 -10.61 -3.43 17.27
N ARG A 62 -10.21 -4.19 16.29
CA ARG A 62 -10.09 -5.65 16.38
C ARG A 62 -8.79 -6.18 15.79
N THR A 63 -8.40 -5.71 14.62
CA THR A 63 -7.20 -6.17 13.92
C THR A 63 -5.95 -5.63 14.59
N VAL A 64 -4.99 -6.52 14.85
CA VAL A 64 -3.73 -6.23 15.52
C VAL A 64 -2.56 -6.35 14.57
N THR A 65 -1.66 -5.36 14.61
CA THR A 65 -0.43 -5.34 13.82
C THR A 65 0.76 -4.96 14.70
N ASN A 66 1.97 -5.40 14.35
CA ASN A 66 3.19 -4.96 15.04
C ASN A 66 3.70 -3.60 14.54
N TYR A 67 3.11 -3.03 13.54
CA TYR A 67 3.44 -1.67 13.08
C TYR A 67 2.39 -0.68 13.55
N GLY A 68 2.83 0.54 13.86
CA GLY A 68 1.98 1.60 14.35
C GLY A 68 2.08 2.86 13.53
N GLN A 69 1.08 3.72 13.66
CA GLN A 69 1.07 5.05 13.05
C GLN A 69 1.78 6.06 13.96
N ALA A 70 2.38 7.08 13.35
CA ALA A 70 3.02 8.17 14.08
C ALA A 70 2.08 8.79 15.12
N GLY A 71 2.61 8.94 16.33
CA GLY A 71 1.87 9.57 17.43
C GLY A 71 0.84 8.68 18.09
N THR A 72 0.65 7.43 17.63
CA THR A 72 -0.21 6.45 18.29
C THR A 72 0.59 5.58 19.25
N THR A 73 0.05 5.34 20.43
CA THR A 73 0.65 4.42 21.41
C THR A 73 0.28 2.98 21.11
N PRO A 74 1.20 2.00 21.29
CA PRO A 74 0.85 0.60 21.15
C PRO A 74 -0.24 0.21 22.16
N ARG A 75 -1.13 -0.67 21.76
CA ARG A 75 -2.19 -1.18 22.64
C ARG A 75 -1.64 -2.09 23.71
N GLY A 76 -0.52 -2.74 23.45
CA GLY A 76 0.13 -3.61 24.42
C GLY A 76 1.32 -4.39 23.84
N PHE A 77 1.94 -5.18 24.69
CA PHE A 77 3.02 -6.11 24.36
C PHE A 77 2.44 -7.49 24.01
N VAL A 78 2.95 -8.14 22.97
CA VAL A 78 2.48 -9.45 22.52
C VAL A 78 3.16 -10.54 23.33
N HIS A 79 2.42 -11.09 24.26
CA HIS A 79 2.85 -12.22 25.05
C HIS A 79 2.84 -13.52 24.23
N ARG A 80 3.72 -14.44 24.59
CA ARG A 80 3.74 -15.76 23.98
C ARG A 80 2.55 -16.59 24.46
N ASP A 81 1.60 -16.77 23.55
CA ASP A 81 0.50 -17.71 23.70
C ASP A 81 0.76 -18.89 22.76
N GLN A 82 0.62 -20.12 23.26
CA GLN A 82 0.83 -21.31 22.43
C GLN A 82 -0.33 -21.60 21.47
N GLN A 83 -1.45 -20.93 21.66
CA GLN A 83 -2.60 -21.06 20.78
C GLN A 83 -2.28 -20.44 19.41
N GLY A 84 -2.46 -21.22 18.36
CA GLY A 84 -2.27 -20.77 16.99
C GLY A 84 -0.82 -20.76 16.45
N LEU A 85 0.17 -21.15 17.27
CA LEU A 85 1.57 -21.20 16.83
C LEU A 85 1.88 -22.41 15.95
N LEU A 86 1.11 -23.48 16.04
CA LEU A 86 1.26 -24.69 15.24
C LEU A 86 -0.04 -24.94 14.49
N THR A 87 -0.06 -24.59 13.21
CA THR A 87 -1.25 -24.74 12.35
C THR A 87 -1.17 -25.96 11.45
N GLN A 88 0.00 -26.56 11.30
CA GLN A 88 0.22 -27.73 10.46
C GLN A 88 1.05 -28.78 11.19
N TYR A 89 0.77 -30.04 10.89
CA TYR A 89 1.55 -31.18 11.39
C TYR A 89 3.01 -31.07 10.97
N LEU A 90 3.93 -31.23 11.91
CA LEU A 90 5.39 -31.07 11.74
C LEU A 90 5.88 -29.63 11.44
N GLN A 91 5.04 -28.61 11.61
CA GLN A 91 5.49 -27.24 11.54
C GLN A 91 6.34 -26.91 12.77
N ALA A 92 7.48 -26.24 12.57
CA ALA A 92 8.25 -25.67 13.66
C ALA A 92 7.45 -24.55 14.35
N ALA A 93 7.49 -24.49 15.68
CA ALA A 93 6.89 -23.39 16.44
C ALA A 93 7.57 -22.08 16.03
N GLY A 94 6.82 -21.17 15.40
CA GLY A 94 7.28 -19.84 15.01
C GLY A 94 7.03 -18.80 16.10
N SER A 95 7.65 -17.65 15.95
CA SER A 95 7.39 -16.46 16.76
C SER A 95 6.27 -15.57 16.18
N ILE A 96 5.53 -16.05 15.19
CA ILE A 96 4.46 -15.29 14.51
C ILE A 96 3.13 -15.98 14.76
N ILE A 97 2.17 -15.23 15.27
CA ILE A 97 0.76 -15.63 15.35
C ILE A 97 0.18 -15.46 13.94
N PRO A 98 -0.35 -16.54 13.33
CA PRO A 98 -0.86 -16.48 11.96
C PRO A 98 -2.02 -15.50 11.78
N PRO A 99 -2.25 -14.98 10.55
CA PRO A 99 -3.37 -14.10 10.25
C PRO A 99 -4.72 -14.69 10.69
N GLY A 100 -5.58 -13.87 11.29
CA GLY A 100 -6.92 -14.25 11.75
C GLY A 100 -6.97 -15.01 13.08
N PHE A 101 -5.82 -15.36 13.68
CA PHE A 101 -5.78 -16.01 15.01
C PHE A 101 -5.88 -14.99 16.13
N PRO A 102 -6.42 -15.40 17.29
CA PRO A 102 -6.52 -14.54 18.47
C PRO A 102 -5.16 -14.07 18.96
N VAL A 103 -5.08 -12.80 19.40
CA VAL A 103 -3.88 -12.17 19.95
C VAL A 103 -4.18 -11.68 21.36
N THR A 104 -3.30 -12.01 22.30
CA THR A 104 -3.34 -11.47 23.66
C THR A 104 -2.35 -10.32 23.78
N LEU A 105 -2.85 -9.12 24.08
CA LEU A 105 -2.04 -7.92 24.32
C LEU A 105 -1.93 -7.66 25.81
N MET A 106 -0.70 -7.54 26.31
CA MET A 106 -0.41 -7.26 27.71
C MET A 106 -0.14 -5.77 27.90
N VAL A 107 -0.85 -5.13 28.82
CA VAL A 107 -0.68 -3.71 29.17
C VAL A 107 0.14 -3.51 30.44
N ALA A 108 0.28 -4.56 31.24
CA ALA A 108 1.12 -4.55 32.43
C ALA A 108 1.69 -5.95 32.71
N GLY A 109 2.86 -5.99 33.35
CA GLY A 109 3.59 -7.19 33.71
C GLY A 109 5.08 -7.11 33.42
N ASP A 110 5.77 -8.24 33.65
CA ASP A 110 7.20 -8.41 33.42
C ASP A 110 7.40 -9.43 32.30
N PHE A 111 8.13 -9.05 31.26
CA PHE A 111 8.31 -9.85 30.06
C PHE A 111 9.77 -9.91 29.63
N LEU A 112 10.09 -10.97 28.88
CA LEU A 112 11.32 -11.06 28.12
C LEU A 112 11.10 -10.50 26.72
N ALA A 113 11.96 -9.60 26.29
CA ALA A 113 11.95 -9.04 24.95
C ALA A 113 13.36 -9.04 24.37
N THR A 114 13.49 -8.96 23.06
CA THR A 114 14.80 -8.79 22.43
C THR A 114 15.16 -7.31 22.38
N ASN A 115 16.34 -6.94 22.84
CA ASN A 115 16.90 -5.62 22.63
C ASN A 115 17.19 -5.40 21.15
N ALA A 116 16.30 -4.68 20.45
CA ALA A 116 16.46 -4.32 19.04
C ALA A 116 17.09 -2.92 18.87
N GLY A 117 17.57 -2.31 19.94
CA GLY A 117 18.22 -1.01 19.92
C GLY A 117 19.63 -1.05 19.32
N THR A 118 20.32 0.07 19.43
CA THR A 118 21.69 0.25 18.91
C THR A 118 22.77 0.20 20.01
N SER A 119 22.36 0.10 21.27
CA SER A 119 23.23 0.05 22.43
C SER A 119 22.77 -0.98 23.45
N SER A 120 23.69 -1.33 24.37
CA SER A 120 23.36 -2.16 25.54
C SER A 120 22.38 -1.40 26.44
N THR A 121 21.49 -2.14 27.13
CA THR A 121 20.52 -1.58 28.05
C THR A 121 21.14 -1.23 29.41
N THR A 122 20.55 -0.26 30.10
CA THR A 122 20.78 0.00 31.52
C THR A 122 19.49 -0.24 32.30
N ILE A 123 19.61 -0.56 33.61
CA ILE A 123 18.46 -0.75 34.49
C ILE A 123 17.66 0.56 34.60
N ASN A 124 16.32 0.45 34.59
CA ASN A 124 15.37 1.56 34.60
C ASN A 124 15.38 2.45 33.37
N GLU A 125 16.06 2.01 32.30
CA GLU A 125 16.03 2.68 31.01
C GLU A 125 14.63 2.62 30.39
N ALA A 126 14.15 3.73 29.85
CA ALA A 126 12.85 3.81 29.20
C ALA A 126 12.80 2.93 27.94
N ILE A 127 11.70 2.22 27.75
CA ILE A 127 11.47 1.37 26.57
C ILE A 127 10.58 2.10 25.56
N TYR A 128 11.03 2.09 24.32
CA TYR A 128 10.28 2.59 23.17
C TYR A 128 9.82 1.43 22.30
N ALA A 129 8.65 1.58 21.69
CA ALA A 129 8.14 0.67 20.66
C ALA A 129 8.46 1.25 19.28
N ALA A 130 9.15 0.48 18.45
CA ALA A 130 9.41 0.87 17.06
C ALA A 130 8.09 0.92 16.27
N TYR A 131 7.83 2.01 15.56
CA TYR A 131 6.64 2.11 14.71
C TYR A 131 6.66 1.10 13.55
N ALA A 132 7.84 0.76 13.06
CA ALA A 132 8.01 -0.09 11.90
C ALA A 132 7.56 -1.53 12.12
N ASP A 133 7.82 -2.09 13.30
CA ASP A 133 7.65 -3.52 13.54
C ASP A 133 7.40 -3.89 15.01
N GLY A 134 7.12 -2.92 15.87
CA GLY A 134 6.88 -3.12 17.30
C GLY A 134 8.10 -3.54 18.11
N SER A 135 9.28 -3.53 17.55
CA SER A 135 10.52 -3.91 18.24
C SER A 135 10.76 -3.09 19.48
N VAL A 136 11.36 -3.74 20.49
CA VAL A 136 11.69 -3.13 21.78
C VAL A 136 13.01 -2.38 21.66
N LEU A 137 12.96 -1.06 21.84
CA LEU A 137 14.09 -0.16 21.71
C LEU A 137 14.39 0.48 23.08
N PRO A 138 15.41 0.04 23.79
CA PRO A 138 15.82 0.65 25.05
C PRO A 138 16.45 2.03 24.83
N GLY A 139 15.99 3.05 25.55
CA GLY A 139 16.51 4.40 25.50
C GLY A 139 16.23 5.18 24.22
N ALA A 140 16.14 6.49 24.34
CA ALA A 140 15.88 7.37 23.20
C ALA A 140 16.99 7.32 22.13
N ALA A 141 18.23 7.00 22.53
CA ALA A 141 19.36 6.86 21.61
C ALA A 141 19.28 5.63 20.70
N SER A 142 18.42 4.66 21.06
CA SER A 142 18.19 3.44 20.28
C SER A 142 17.14 3.61 19.19
N LEU A 143 16.49 4.77 19.12
CA LEU A 143 15.52 5.02 18.04
C LEU A 143 16.25 5.00 16.68
N PRO A 144 15.66 4.33 15.67
CA PRO A 144 16.22 4.34 14.32
C PRO A 144 16.44 5.78 13.85
N ALA A 145 17.59 6.01 13.23
CA ALA A 145 17.88 7.32 12.64
C ALA A 145 16.81 7.65 11.59
N VAL A 146 16.26 8.85 11.70
CA VAL A 146 15.35 9.37 10.67
C VAL A 146 16.16 9.62 9.39
N PRO A 147 15.65 9.28 8.20
CA PRO A 147 16.30 9.73 6.97
C PRO A 147 16.48 11.25 7.00
N SER A 148 17.68 11.72 6.73
CA SER A 148 18.00 13.15 6.80
C SER A 148 17.39 13.96 5.65
N SER A 149 17.04 13.27 4.55
CA SER A 149 16.34 13.84 3.39
C SER A 149 15.65 12.74 2.61
N VAL A 150 14.39 12.92 2.30
CA VAL A 150 13.60 12.03 1.42
C VAL A 150 12.88 12.90 0.39
N THR A 151 13.14 12.63 -0.88
CA THR A 151 12.41 13.25 -1.99
C THR A 151 11.49 12.20 -2.61
N ALA A 152 10.21 12.52 -2.69
CA ALA A 152 9.19 11.60 -3.19
C ALA A 152 8.12 12.31 -4.04
N THR A 153 7.46 11.52 -4.87
CA THR A 153 6.32 11.92 -5.71
C THR A 153 5.15 11.00 -5.43
N LEU A 154 3.96 11.55 -5.24
CA LEU A 154 2.72 10.79 -5.14
C LEU A 154 1.88 11.00 -6.38
N GLY A 155 1.63 9.92 -7.13
CA GLY A 155 0.86 9.97 -8.36
C GLY A 155 1.60 10.62 -9.53
N SER A 156 0.86 11.19 -10.47
CA SER A 156 1.42 11.80 -11.69
C SER A 156 0.63 12.99 -12.20
N THR A 157 1.29 13.84 -12.99
CA THR A 157 0.62 14.79 -13.87
C THR A 157 0.76 14.31 -15.30
N ASN A 158 -0.35 14.25 -16.02
CA ASN A 158 -0.44 13.61 -17.30
C ASN A 158 -0.94 14.55 -18.39
N THR A 159 -0.49 14.31 -19.63
CA THR A 159 -1.22 14.68 -20.82
C THR A 159 -1.96 13.44 -21.30
N ALA A 160 -3.27 13.51 -21.38
CA ALA A 160 -4.10 12.35 -21.68
C ALA A 160 -5.19 12.69 -22.72
N SER A 161 -5.62 11.69 -23.46
CA SER A 161 -6.75 11.74 -24.37
C SER A 161 -7.79 10.70 -24.00
N LEU A 162 -9.04 10.95 -24.40
CA LEU A 162 -10.16 10.07 -24.14
C LEU A 162 -10.99 9.94 -25.41
N GLY A 163 -11.15 8.71 -25.88
CA GLY A 163 -11.93 8.39 -27.08
C GLY A 163 -11.24 8.80 -28.38
N SER A 164 -12.02 8.98 -29.44
CA SER A 164 -11.54 9.32 -30.78
C SER A 164 -12.44 10.30 -31.53
N THR A 165 -11.87 10.91 -32.56
CA THR A 165 -12.64 11.55 -33.65
C THR A 165 -12.32 10.85 -34.96
N SER A 166 -13.32 10.72 -35.84
CA SER A 166 -13.23 9.99 -37.09
C SER A 166 -14.27 10.47 -38.11
N THR A 167 -14.14 10.02 -39.35
CA THR A 167 -15.24 10.09 -40.33
C THR A 167 -15.98 8.75 -40.30
N GLY A 168 -17.27 8.79 -39.96
CA GLY A 168 -18.12 7.61 -39.87
C GLY A 168 -19.12 7.52 -41.03
N THR A 169 -19.29 6.33 -41.56
CA THR A 169 -20.27 6.03 -42.61
C THR A 169 -20.97 4.71 -42.27
N ALA A 170 -22.30 4.71 -42.29
CA ALA A 170 -23.09 3.48 -42.12
C ALA A 170 -22.71 2.43 -43.19
N VAL A 171 -22.63 1.17 -42.80
CA VAL A 171 -22.34 0.08 -43.71
C VAL A 171 -23.58 -0.20 -44.56
N VAL A 172 -23.43 -0.23 -45.87
CA VAL A 172 -24.52 -0.52 -46.80
C VAL A 172 -25.08 -1.93 -46.50
N GLY A 173 -26.39 -1.95 -46.29
CA GLY A 173 -27.11 -3.19 -45.95
C GLY A 173 -27.04 -3.62 -44.50
N ASN A 174 -26.32 -2.88 -43.62
CA ASN A 174 -26.29 -3.16 -42.19
C ASN A 174 -26.24 -1.89 -41.34
N ALA A 175 -27.41 -1.40 -40.92
CA ALA A 175 -27.54 -0.20 -40.15
C ALA A 175 -26.90 -0.30 -38.72
N TYR A 176 -26.66 -1.52 -38.23
CA TYR A 176 -25.98 -1.76 -36.95
C TYR A 176 -24.46 -1.79 -37.07
N GLN A 177 -23.92 -1.44 -38.23
CA GLN A 177 -22.47 -1.31 -38.43
C GLN A 177 -22.10 0.07 -38.95
N ILE A 178 -20.94 0.50 -38.54
CA ILE A 178 -20.34 1.78 -38.98
C ILE A 178 -18.90 1.54 -39.42
N THR A 179 -18.52 2.12 -40.55
CA THR A 179 -17.12 2.21 -40.97
C THR A 179 -16.56 3.52 -40.44
N LEU A 180 -15.51 3.46 -39.64
CA LEU A 180 -14.74 4.59 -39.14
C LEU A 180 -13.44 4.71 -39.95
N SER A 181 -13.20 5.89 -40.51
CA SER A 181 -11.97 6.24 -41.25
C SER A 181 -11.36 7.49 -40.68
N ALA A 182 -10.09 7.77 -41.04
CA ALA A 182 -9.35 8.92 -40.53
C ALA A 182 -9.42 9.08 -38.99
N VAL A 183 -9.27 7.98 -38.28
CA VAL A 183 -9.40 7.93 -36.81
C VAL A 183 -8.21 8.61 -36.16
N THR A 184 -8.50 9.57 -35.30
CA THR A 184 -7.53 10.21 -34.40
C THR A 184 -7.96 9.92 -32.96
N GLY A 185 -7.10 9.28 -32.19
CA GLY A 185 -7.40 8.78 -30.83
C GLY A 185 -7.54 7.28 -30.78
N LEU A 186 -8.31 6.78 -29.82
CA LEU A 186 -8.54 5.35 -29.60
C LEU A 186 -10.04 5.06 -29.60
N VAL A 187 -10.44 4.06 -30.37
CA VAL A 187 -11.80 3.51 -30.39
C VAL A 187 -11.84 2.24 -29.55
N SER A 188 -12.73 2.17 -28.59
CA SER A 188 -12.84 1.01 -27.71
C SER A 188 -14.23 0.39 -27.75
N ILE A 189 -14.33 -0.92 -27.53
CA ILE A 189 -15.61 -1.57 -27.28
C ILE A 189 -16.14 -1.04 -25.95
N GLY A 190 -17.43 -0.69 -25.93
CA GLY A 190 -18.09 -0.02 -24.80
C GLY A 190 -18.12 1.51 -24.92
N ASP A 191 -17.37 2.10 -25.86
CA ASP A 191 -17.44 3.56 -26.09
C ASP A 191 -18.84 3.98 -26.54
N THR A 192 -19.28 5.11 -26.00
CA THR A 192 -20.42 5.84 -26.55
C THR A 192 -19.98 6.53 -27.84
N ILE A 193 -20.75 6.41 -28.88
CA ILE A 193 -20.52 7.04 -30.18
C ILE A 193 -21.53 8.17 -30.41
N SER A 194 -21.07 9.28 -30.96
CA SER A 194 -21.90 10.46 -31.21
C SER A 194 -21.55 11.12 -32.54
N GLY A 195 -22.52 11.67 -33.23
CA GLY A 195 -22.36 12.36 -34.49
C GLY A 195 -23.64 12.42 -35.30
N VAL A 196 -23.55 13.04 -36.48
CA VAL A 196 -24.72 13.14 -37.38
C VAL A 196 -25.10 11.75 -37.88
N GLY A 197 -26.39 11.39 -37.74
CA GLY A 197 -26.91 10.08 -38.14
C GLY A 197 -26.68 8.97 -37.10
N ILE A 198 -26.22 9.31 -35.90
CA ILE A 198 -26.10 8.42 -34.76
C ILE A 198 -27.18 8.75 -33.73
N THR A 199 -27.90 7.73 -33.29
CA THR A 199 -28.86 7.85 -32.20
C THR A 199 -28.15 8.14 -30.87
N ALA A 200 -28.70 9.04 -30.06
CA ALA A 200 -28.11 9.34 -28.74
C ALA A 200 -28.07 8.09 -27.85
N GLY A 201 -26.92 7.86 -27.18
CA GLY A 201 -26.72 6.68 -26.33
C GLY A 201 -26.22 5.43 -27.08
N THR A 202 -26.03 5.52 -28.40
CA THR A 202 -25.43 4.40 -29.16
C THR A 202 -24.04 4.08 -28.65
N GLN A 203 -23.74 2.77 -28.51
CA GLN A 203 -22.45 2.25 -28.07
C GLN A 203 -21.84 1.31 -29.12
N ILE A 204 -20.51 1.27 -29.13
CA ILE A 204 -19.73 0.29 -29.88
C ILE A 204 -19.76 -1.02 -29.08
N VAL A 205 -20.34 -2.07 -29.66
CA VAL A 205 -20.45 -3.38 -29.00
C VAL A 205 -19.53 -4.44 -29.60
N GLY A 206 -18.89 -4.15 -30.73
CA GLY A 206 -17.96 -5.10 -31.35
C GLY A 206 -17.07 -4.48 -32.42
N PHE A 207 -15.98 -5.17 -32.73
CA PHE A 207 -15.07 -4.87 -33.82
C PHE A 207 -15.21 -5.98 -34.89
N VAL A 208 -15.36 -5.57 -36.13
CA VAL A 208 -15.61 -6.50 -37.25
C VAL A 208 -14.34 -6.69 -38.11
N SER A 209 -13.74 -5.58 -38.55
CA SER A 209 -12.55 -5.62 -39.42
C SER A 209 -11.82 -4.28 -39.45
N GLY A 210 -10.56 -4.32 -39.86
CA GLY A 210 -9.69 -3.15 -39.96
C GLY A 210 -8.61 -3.14 -38.89
N THR A 211 -8.26 -1.98 -38.34
CA THR A 211 -7.29 -1.83 -37.25
C THR A 211 -8.05 -1.71 -35.94
N SER A 212 -7.87 -2.68 -35.04
CA SER A 212 -8.47 -2.62 -33.70
C SER A 212 -8.04 -1.36 -32.98
N GLY A 213 -9.01 -0.61 -32.44
CA GLY A 213 -8.78 0.67 -31.79
C GLY A 213 -8.58 1.86 -32.75
N GLY A 214 -8.62 1.63 -34.05
CA GLY A 214 -8.39 2.61 -35.11
C GLY A 214 -9.44 2.56 -36.22
N ALA A 215 -9.01 2.81 -37.47
CA ALA A 215 -9.88 2.75 -38.63
C ALA A 215 -10.38 1.31 -38.88
N GLY A 216 -11.69 1.16 -39.08
CA GLY A 216 -12.28 -0.16 -39.25
C GLY A 216 -13.80 -0.16 -39.26
N VAL A 217 -14.38 -1.34 -39.28
CA VAL A 217 -15.83 -1.56 -39.17
C VAL A 217 -16.16 -2.02 -37.77
N TYR A 218 -17.11 -1.35 -37.17
CA TYR A 218 -17.56 -1.60 -35.80
C TYR A 218 -19.06 -1.90 -35.75
N THR A 219 -19.46 -2.77 -34.84
CA THR A 219 -20.87 -3.07 -34.54
C THR A 219 -21.39 -2.15 -33.49
N LEU A 220 -22.60 -1.64 -33.67
CA LEU A 220 -23.30 -0.77 -32.75
C LEU A 220 -24.51 -1.50 -32.13
N ASN A 221 -24.90 -1.08 -30.91
CA ASN A 221 -26.13 -1.58 -30.27
C ASN A 221 -27.40 -0.97 -30.87
N GLU A 222 -27.29 0.15 -31.59
CA GLU A 222 -28.40 0.84 -32.24
C GLU A 222 -28.14 1.06 -33.73
N ALA A 223 -29.22 1.14 -34.52
CA ALA A 223 -29.14 1.44 -35.95
C ALA A 223 -28.68 2.88 -36.20
N ASN A 224 -27.85 3.07 -37.24
CA ASN A 224 -27.34 4.38 -37.63
C ASN A 224 -27.61 4.69 -39.10
N THR A 225 -27.57 5.97 -39.43
CA THR A 225 -27.75 6.52 -40.79
C THR A 225 -26.59 7.44 -41.19
N ALA A 226 -25.42 7.32 -40.50
CA ALA A 226 -24.27 8.21 -40.72
C ALA A 226 -23.82 8.18 -42.20
N ALA A 227 -23.66 9.33 -42.82
CA ALA A 227 -23.23 9.48 -44.19
C ALA A 227 -21.99 10.38 -44.26
N ALA A 228 -20.80 9.80 -44.14
CA ALA A 228 -19.51 10.48 -44.18
C ALA A 228 -19.44 11.69 -43.21
N ALA A 229 -19.95 11.50 -41.97
CA ALA A 229 -20.03 12.56 -40.96
C ALA A 229 -18.90 12.46 -39.96
N THR A 230 -18.57 13.58 -39.32
CA THR A 230 -17.68 13.59 -38.16
C THR A 230 -18.33 12.84 -37.00
N ILE A 231 -17.65 11.82 -36.54
CA ILE A 231 -18.05 10.97 -35.44
C ILE A 231 -17.04 11.10 -34.30
N THR A 232 -17.52 11.17 -33.07
CA THR A 232 -16.67 11.10 -31.87
C THR A 232 -17.04 9.88 -31.05
N THR A 233 -16.03 9.28 -30.40
CA THR A 233 -16.25 8.22 -29.41
C THR A 233 -15.67 8.66 -28.07
N PHE A 234 -16.25 8.18 -26.99
CA PHE A 234 -15.72 8.35 -25.64
C PHE A 234 -16.24 7.25 -24.72
N GLY A 235 -15.44 6.86 -23.76
CA GLY A 235 -15.78 5.74 -22.87
C GLY A 235 -14.90 5.73 -21.61
N ASN A 236 -14.58 4.55 -21.16
CA ASN A 236 -13.79 4.32 -19.96
C ASN A 236 -12.31 3.99 -20.24
N VAL A 237 -11.84 4.21 -21.45
CA VAL A 237 -10.43 4.00 -21.83
C VAL A 237 -9.73 5.33 -22.00
N VAL A 238 -8.70 5.55 -21.20
CA VAL A 238 -7.88 6.77 -21.18
C VAL A 238 -6.51 6.44 -21.76
N LYS A 239 -6.06 7.22 -22.73
CA LYS A 239 -4.69 7.13 -23.28
C LYS A 239 -3.86 8.26 -22.71
N VAL A 240 -2.89 7.92 -21.90
CA VAL A 240 -1.85 8.83 -21.39
C VAL A 240 -0.72 8.88 -22.40
N THR A 241 -0.38 10.08 -22.89
CA THR A 241 0.69 10.30 -23.88
C THR A 241 1.97 10.82 -23.26
N VAL A 242 1.87 11.55 -22.15
CA VAL A 242 3.00 12.06 -21.36
C VAL A 242 2.62 11.90 -19.89
N SER A 243 3.52 11.34 -19.10
CA SER A 243 3.38 11.23 -17.65
C SER A 243 4.65 11.71 -16.95
N THR A 244 4.51 12.45 -15.86
CA THR A 244 5.64 12.90 -15.04
C THR A 244 5.86 12.06 -13.78
N GLY A 245 5.06 11.04 -13.57
CA GLY A 245 5.13 10.15 -12.41
C GLY A 245 4.52 8.80 -12.71
N LEU A 246 4.15 8.07 -11.68
CA LEU A 246 3.56 6.75 -11.79
C LEU A 246 2.03 6.83 -11.89
N VAL A 247 1.45 6.07 -12.83
CA VAL A 247 0.02 5.78 -12.88
C VAL A 247 -0.18 4.33 -12.51
N SER A 248 -0.89 4.09 -11.42
CA SER A 248 -1.12 2.75 -10.86
C SER A 248 -2.59 2.36 -10.89
N VAL A 249 -2.86 1.06 -10.96
CA VAL A 249 -4.21 0.53 -10.73
C VAL A 249 -4.61 0.86 -9.28
N GLY A 250 -5.82 1.37 -9.10
CA GLY A 250 -6.28 1.90 -7.82
C GLY A 250 -6.14 3.41 -7.65
N ASP A 251 -5.33 4.08 -8.50
CA ASP A 251 -5.21 5.53 -8.44
C ASP A 251 -6.53 6.21 -8.83
N THR A 252 -6.83 7.28 -8.12
CA THR A 252 -7.87 8.22 -8.54
C THR A 252 -7.34 9.08 -9.68
N ILE A 253 -8.09 9.17 -10.78
CA ILE A 253 -7.83 10.08 -11.89
C ILE A 253 -8.75 11.29 -11.79
N SER A 254 -8.20 12.48 -11.97
CA SER A 254 -8.93 13.74 -11.89
C SER A 254 -8.38 14.78 -12.86
N GLY A 255 -9.24 15.66 -13.32
CA GLY A 255 -8.86 16.86 -14.10
C GLY A 255 -9.21 16.76 -15.60
N GLY A 256 -9.41 17.94 -16.19
CA GLY A 256 -9.74 18.11 -17.59
C GLY A 256 -11.24 18.01 -17.89
N THR A 257 -11.70 18.92 -18.77
CA THR A 257 -13.07 18.88 -19.29
C THR A 257 -13.26 17.60 -20.10
N GLY A 258 -14.33 16.85 -19.83
CA GLY A 258 -14.66 15.60 -20.52
C GLY A 258 -14.12 14.35 -19.83
N PHE A 259 -13.13 14.47 -18.94
CA PHE A 259 -12.72 13.37 -18.06
C PHE A 259 -13.75 13.20 -16.94
N PRO A 260 -13.91 11.98 -16.40
CA PRO A 260 -14.73 11.79 -15.22
C PRO A 260 -14.16 12.59 -14.03
N ILE A 261 -15.06 13.21 -13.24
CA ILE A 261 -14.67 14.12 -12.14
C ILE A 261 -13.88 13.35 -11.06
N VAL A 262 -14.26 12.11 -10.80
CA VAL A 262 -13.57 11.16 -9.93
C VAL A 262 -13.76 9.77 -10.52
N ALA A 263 -12.70 9.19 -11.02
CA ALA A 263 -12.70 7.81 -11.48
C ALA A 263 -11.43 7.11 -10.95
N THR A 264 -11.50 5.80 -10.80
CA THR A 264 -10.36 5.00 -10.37
C THR A 264 -9.78 4.27 -11.57
N VAL A 265 -8.49 4.22 -11.70
CA VAL A 265 -7.79 3.38 -12.68
C VAL A 265 -8.04 1.93 -12.31
N THR A 266 -8.75 1.19 -13.18
CA THR A 266 -9.16 -0.20 -12.93
C THR A 266 -8.25 -1.22 -13.60
N GLY A 267 -7.46 -0.81 -14.59
CA GLY A 267 -6.55 -1.71 -15.28
C GLY A 267 -5.62 -1.00 -16.24
N VAL A 268 -4.56 -1.71 -16.63
CA VAL A 268 -3.61 -1.31 -17.65
C VAL A 268 -3.89 -2.13 -18.91
N VAL A 269 -4.22 -1.47 -20.02
CA VAL A 269 -4.46 -2.12 -21.33
C VAL A 269 -3.14 -2.32 -22.05
N SER A 270 -2.29 -1.30 -22.07
CA SER A 270 -0.95 -1.38 -22.69
C SER A 270 -0.05 -0.26 -22.20
N GLY A 271 1.27 -0.47 -22.26
CA GLY A 271 2.24 0.49 -21.74
C GLY A 271 2.14 0.63 -20.22
N GLY A 272 2.43 1.82 -19.71
CA GLY A 272 2.39 2.13 -18.28
C GLY A 272 3.74 1.92 -17.58
N GLY A 273 3.86 2.50 -16.39
CA GLY A 273 5.06 2.52 -15.58
C GLY A 273 5.41 3.94 -15.13
N VAL A 274 6.51 4.09 -14.42
CA VAL A 274 6.97 5.40 -13.96
C VAL A 274 7.33 6.28 -15.17
N ALA A 275 6.72 7.46 -15.25
CA ALA A 275 6.93 8.45 -16.29
C ALA A 275 6.76 7.93 -17.74
N THR A 276 5.90 6.93 -17.95
CA THR A 276 5.69 6.31 -19.27
C THR A 276 4.25 6.51 -19.76
N ALA A 277 4.13 6.62 -21.10
CA ALA A 277 2.83 6.60 -21.77
C ALA A 277 2.14 5.24 -21.60
N GLY A 278 0.82 5.24 -21.55
CA GLY A 278 0.05 4.00 -21.40
C GLY A 278 -1.43 4.19 -21.73
N VAL A 279 -2.12 3.07 -21.84
CA VAL A 279 -3.57 3.01 -22.01
C VAL A 279 -4.16 2.32 -20.80
N TYR A 280 -5.12 2.98 -20.18
CA TYR A 280 -5.71 2.56 -18.91
C TYR A 280 -7.24 2.48 -19.02
N THR A 281 -7.83 1.54 -18.30
CA THR A 281 -9.28 1.53 -18.05
C THR A 281 -9.58 2.27 -16.76
N VAL A 282 -10.72 2.97 -16.73
CA VAL A 282 -11.19 3.71 -15.56
C VAL A 282 -12.62 3.27 -15.17
N SER A 283 -12.96 3.44 -13.89
CA SER A 283 -14.23 2.97 -13.31
C SER A 283 -15.46 3.69 -13.84
N SER A 284 -15.30 4.89 -14.37
CA SER A 284 -16.40 5.70 -14.91
C SER A 284 -16.04 6.23 -16.29
N PRO A 285 -16.96 6.19 -17.26
CA PRO A 285 -16.72 6.73 -18.59
C PRO A 285 -16.59 8.25 -18.55
N GLY A 286 -15.82 8.78 -19.49
CA GLY A 286 -15.83 10.20 -19.78
C GLY A 286 -17.16 10.69 -20.33
N THR A 287 -17.34 11.98 -20.38
CA THR A 287 -18.59 12.61 -20.82
C THR A 287 -18.54 13.09 -22.26
N GLN A 288 -17.35 13.20 -22.83
CA GLN A 288 -17.12 13.61 -24.23
C GLN A 288 -15.74 13.21 -24.73
N TYR A 289 -15.53 13.25 -26.04
CA TYR A 289 -14.22 13.10 -26.65
C TYR A 289 -13.26 14.22 -26.20
N VAL A 290 -12.04 13.84 -25.85
CA VAL A 290 -10.95 14.74 -25.48
C VAL A 290 -9.71 14.41 -26.30
N ALA A 291 -9.33 15.28 -27.24
CA ALA A 291 -8.17 15.05 -28.10
C ALA A 291 -6.85 15.06 -27.32
N SER A 292 -6.71 15.99 -26.41
CA SER A 292 -5.56 16.12 -25.50
C SER A 292 -5.94 17.05 -24.36
N ALA A 293 -5.78 16.59 -23.13
CA ALA A 293 -5.89 17.41 -21.92
C ALA A 293 -4.56 17.37 -21.18
N THR A 294 -4.06 18.52 -20.79
CA THR A 294 -2.91 18.67 -19.90
C THR A 294 -3.37 18.82 -18.46
N GLY A 295 -2.51 18.46 -17.51
CA GLY A 295 -2.84 18.59 -16.08
C GLY A 295 -3.87 17.55 -15.56
N VAL A 296 -4.08 16.46 -16.29
CA VAL A 296 -4.80 15.31 -15.75
C VAL A 296 -3.93 14.67 -14.68
N THR A 297 -4.40 14.66 -13.45
CA THR A 297 -3.65 14.14 -12.30
C THR A 297 -4.12 12.76 -11.90
N THR A 298 -3.19 11.91 -11.46
CA THR A 298 -3.51 10.65 -10.75
C THR A 298 -2.87 10.68 -9.37
N PHE A 299 -3.51 10.04 -8.41
CA PHE A 299 -2.99 9.89 -7.07
C PHE A 299 -3.65 8.69 -6.37
N GLY A 300 -2.89 8.02 -5.53
CA GLY A 300 -3.35 6.80 -4.84
C GLY A 300 -2.48 6.47 -3.64
N THR A 301 -2.17 5.22 -3.45
CA THR A 301 -1.32 4.74 -2.35
C THR A 301 0.15 4.64 -2.71
N VAL A 302 0.51 4.69 -3.98
CA VAL A 302 1.89 4.44 -4.40
C VAL A 302 2.71 5.72 -4.35
N LEU A 303 3.74 5.69 -3.51
CA LEU A 303 4.74 6.75 -3.33
C LEU A 303 6.03 6.36 -4.07
N ASP A 304 6.49 7.20 -4.97
CA ASP A 304 7.78 7.05 -5.66
C ASP A 304 8.86 7.86 -4.95
N ILE A 305 9.79 7.17 -4.29
CA ILE A 305 10.95 7.79 -3.63
C ILE A 305 12.10 7.86 -4.61
N THR A 306 12.44 9.06 -5.02
CA THR A 306 13.46 9.33 -6.05
C THR A 306 14.83 9.66 -5.46
N ALA A 307 14.89 10.15 -4.22
CA ALA A 307 16.13 10.39 -3.50
C ALA A 307 15.93 10.23 -1.99
N ILE A 308 16.92 9.65 -1.32
CA ILE A 308 16.92 9.46 0.12
C ILE A 308 18.34 9.48 0.66
N THR A 309 18.53 10.14 1.82
CA THR A 309 19.73 10.06 2.61
C THR A 309 19.38 9.38 3.94
N GLY A 310 19.97 8.22 4.21
CA GLY A 310 19.61 7.34 5.32
C GLY A 310 18.78 6.15 4.85
N THR A 311 18.08 5.50 5.77
CA THR A 311 17.28 4.29 5.49
C THR A 311 15.83 4.52 5.87
N LEU A 312 14.91 4.21 4.96
CA LEU A 312 13.47 4.26 5.20
C LEU A 312 12.99 2.91 5.72
N ALA A 313 12.34 2.92 6.87
CA ALA A 313 11.73 1.72 7.42
C ALA A 313 10.26 1.59 6.98
N ILE A 314 9.79 0.36 6.79
CA ILE A 314 8.37 0.05 6.71
C ILE A 314 7.73 0.41 8.05
N GLY A 315 6.52 0.95 8.06
CA GLY A 315 5.88 1.51 9.25
C GLY A 315 6.33 2.93 9.60
N ALA A 316 7.36 3.47 8.91
CA ALA A 316 7.81 4.84 9.15
C ALA A 316 6.69 5.84 8.86
N PRO A 317 6.34 6.68 9.84
CA PRO A 317 5.31 7.70 9.65
C PRO A 317 5.82 8.82 8.76
N ILE A 318 4.96 9.27 7.88
CA ILE A 318 5.21 10.37 6.96
C ILE A 318 4.37 11.56 7.40
N THR A 319 5.04 12.65 7.70
CA THR A 319 4.39 13.94 7.84
C THR A 319 4.59 14.70 6.54
N ALA A 320 3.52 14.86 5.80
CA ALA A 320 3.64 15.39 4.46
C ALA A 320 2.99 16.75 4.29
N THR A 321 3.50 17.46 3.31
CA THR A 321 2.88 18.62 2.66
C THR A 321 2.26 18.17 1.36
N GLY A 322 1.13 18.74 0.97
CA GLY A 322 0.45 18.42 -0.28
C GLY A 322 -0.63 17.36 -0.12
N GLY A 323 -0.76 16.46 -1.08
CA GLY A 323 -1.83 15.47 -1.16
C GLY A 323 -1.65 14.21 -0.30
N ILE A 324 -0.61 14.13 0.52
CA ILE A 324 -0.39 12.99 1.43
C ILE A 324 -1.09 13.28 2.77
N PRO A 325 -1.98 12.41 3.27
CA PRO A 325 -2.67 12.61 4.56
C PRO A 325 -1.71 12.65 5.76
N ALA A 326 -2.06 13.44 6.78
CA ALA A 326 -1.20 13.73 7.93
C ALA A 326 -0.81 12.52 8.81
N VAL A 327 -1.54 11.42 8.72
CA VAL A 327 -1.31 10.18 9.49
C VAL A 327 -0.85 9.03 8.62
N SER A 328 -0.28 9.32 7.46
CA SER A 328 0.23 8.31 6.54
C SER A 328 1.51 7.66 7.07
N SER A 329 1.69 6.40 6.76
CA SER A 329 2.93 5.65 7.01
C SER A 329 3.26 4.78 5.80
N ILE A 330 4.53 4.38 5.72
CA ILE A 330 4.96 3.39 4.73
C ILE A 330 4.38 2.03 5.12
N GLU A 331 3.46 1.50 4.33
CA GLU A 331 2.82 0.21 4.58
C GLU A 331 3.67 -0.96 4.08
N SER A 332 4.19 -0.84 2.87
CA SER A 332 4.98 -1.91 2.24
C SER A 332 5.92 -1.38 1.17
N PHE A 333 6.91 -2.19 0.82
CA PHE A 333 7.84 -1.95 -0.28
C PHE A 333 7.34 -2.70 -1.53
N ILE A 334 7.34 -2.03 -2.68
CA ILE A 334 6.90 -2.60 -3.95
C ILE A 334 8.10 -3.00 -4.80
N SER A 335 9.01 -2.04 -5.07
CA SER A 335 10.17 -2.29 -5.94
C SER A 335 11.24 -1.21 -5.77
N GLY A 336 12.48 -1.53 -6.18
CA GLY A 336 13.63 -0.64 -6.05
C GLY A 336 14.63 -1.17 -5.02
N THR A 337 15.16 -0.31 -4.17
CA THR A 337 16.05 -0.68 -3.07
C THR A 337 15.29 -0.59 -1.74
N LEU A 338 15.10 -1.73 -1.06
CA LEU A 338 14.43 -1.74 0.24
C LEU A 338 15.13 -0.80 1.24
N GLY A 339 14.38 0.11 1.81
CA GLY A 339 14.91 1.17 2.68
C GLY A 339 15.58 2.33 1.95
N GLY A 340 15.61 2.30 0.61
CA GLY A 340 16.23 3.30 -0.27
C GLY A 340 15.25 3.87 -1.29
N VAL A 341 15.77 4.25 -2.45
CA VAL A 341 14.95 4.72 -3.57
C VAL A 341 14.09 3.59 -4.14
N GLY A 342 12.85 3.90 -4.50
CA GLY A 342 11.93 2.91 -5.03
C GLY A 342 10.46 3.25 -4.77
N LEU A 343 9.60 2.29 -5.07
CA LEU A 343 8.15 2.40 -4.92
C LEU A 343 7.71 1.77 -3.60
N TYR A 344 6.87 2.50 -2.88
CA TYR A 344 6.33 2.10 -1.59
C TYR A 344 4.81 2.33 -1.56
N ASN A 345 4.08 1.47 -0.84
CA ASN A 345 2.69 1.74 -0.53
C ASN A 345 2.56 2.58 0.75
N LEU A 346 1.63 3.50 0.73
CA LEU A 346 1.11 4.17 1.90
C LEU A 346 -0.10 3.41 2.44
N ASN A 347 -0.27 3.41 3.76
CA ASN A 347 -1.44 2.84 4.43
C ASN A 347 -2.74 3.61 4.17
N ILE A 348 -2.64 4.87 3.73
CA ILE A 348 -3.78 5.73 3.40
C ILE A 348 -3.54 6.32 2.01
N PRO A 349 -4.54 6.24 1.10
CA PRO A 349 -4.41 6.84 -0.21
C PRO A 349 -4.28 8.36 -0.12
N GLY A 350 -3.47 8.92 -0.99
CA GLY A 350 -3.36 10.36 -1.15
C GLY A 350 -4.68 11.02 -1.57
N THR A 351 -4.79 12.30 -1.32
CA THR A 351 -5.98 13.10 -1.65
C THR A 351 -5.77 13.99 -2.87
N ALA A 352 -4.52 14.15 -3.30
CA ALA A 352 -4.14 14.91 -4.47
C ALA A 352 -2.75 14.50 -4.98
N TYR A 353 -2.45 14.81 -6.23
CA TYR A 353 -1.10 14.71 -6.76
C TYR A 353 -0.13 15.58 -5.96
N THR A 354 1.01 15.00 -5.60
CA THR A 354 2.10 15.72 -4.95
C THR A 354 3.34 15.62 -5.84
N ALA A 355 3.76 16.74 -6.40
CA ALA A 355 4.99 16.83 -7.19
C ALA A 355 6.21 16.43 -6.35
N SER A 356 7.30 16.07 -7.03
CA SER A 356 8.57 15.75 -6.38
C SER A 356 8.96 16.83 -5.37
N GLY A 357 9.07 16.44 -4.12
CA GLY A 357 9.37 17.34 -3.01
C GLY A 357 9.89 16.57 -1.80
N THR A 358 10.42 17.33 -0.84
CA THR A 358 10.90 16.75 0.41
C THR A 358 9.72 16.37 1.30
N ILE A 359 9.64 15.09 1.65
CA ILE A 359 8.73 14.60 2.68
C ILE A 359 9.48 14.45 4.00
N VAL A 360 8.78 14.68 5.10
CA VAL A 360 9.33 14.51 6.44
C VAL A 360 8.94 13.12 6.95
N VAL A 361 9.95 12.33 7.29
CA VAL A 361 9.79 11.03 7.95
C VAL A 361 10.12 11.22 9.42
N THR A 362 9.25 10.76 10.30
CA THR A 362 9.44 10.95 11.75
C THR A 362 10.23 9.78 12.36
N ALA A 363 10.96 10.05 13.44
CA ALA A 363 11.73 9.05 14.18
C ALA A 363 10.87 7.86 14.61
N GLY A 364 11.45 6.68 14.47
CA GLY A 364 10.81 5.40 14.39
C GLY A 364 10.30 4.76 15.68
N GLY A 365 9.97 5.49 16.78
CA GLY A 365 9.45 4.83 17.97
C GLY A 365 8.73 5.75 18.94
N ILE A 366 7.87 5.16 19.76
CA ILE A 366 7.10 5.85 20.80
C ILE A 366 7.45 5.31 22.18
N LEU A 367 7.53 6.21 23.16
CA LEU A 367 7.70 5.84 24.55
C LEU A 367 6.54 4.97 25.03
N THR A 368 6.87 3.86 25.69
CA THR A 368 5.91 2.98 26.34
C THR A 368 5.89 3.21 27.86
N ASN A 369 5.04 2.51 28.56
CA ASN A 369 5.02 2.46 30.03
C ASN A 369 5.96 1.40 30.62
N PHE A 370 6.83 0.81 29.81
CA PHE A 370 7.79 -0.21 30.23
C PHE A 370 9.17 0.41 30.47
N THR A 371 9.92 -0.20 31.39
CA THR A 371 11.33 0.09 31.65
C THR A 371 12.15 -1.19 31.60
N ALA A 372 13.42 -1.10 31.25
CA ALA A 372 14.35 -2.22 31.28
C ALA A 372 14.73 -2.56 32.73
N GLN A 373 14.71 -3.85 33.07
CA GLN A 373 15.06 -4.37 34.40
C GLN A 373 16.34 -5.20 34.39
N SER A 374 16.97 -5.36 33.25
CA SER A 374 18.24 -6.07 33.11
C SER A 374 19.17 -5.34 32.14
N VAL A 375 20.47 -5.53 32.35
CA VAL A 375 21.51 -5.14 31.39
C VAL A 375 21.62 -6.26 30.35
N CYS A 376 21.62 -5.91 29.08
CA CYS A 376 21.86 -6.85 27.98
C CYS A 376 22.48 -6.13 26.78
N ASN A 377 23.13 -6.87 25.90
CA ASN A 377 23.63 -6.33 24.64
C ASN A 377 22.55 -6.30 23.57
N VAL A 378 22.82 -5.62 22.47
CA VAL A 378 21.96 -5.64 21.29
C VAL A 378 21.78 -7.07 20.78
N GLY A 379 20.54 -7.44 20.48
CA GLY A 379 20.14 -8.78 20.04
C GLY A 379 19.94 -9.80 21.16
N GLU A 380 20.28 -9.46 22.41
CA GLU A 380 20.04 -10.31 23.57
C GLU A 380 18.69 -10.04 24.22
N LEU A 381 18.28 -10.94 25.14
CA LEU A 381 17.03 -10.77 25.90
C LEU A 381 17.20 -9.72 26.99
N VAL A 382 16.28 -8.79 27.05
CA VAL A 382 16.08 -7.82 28.10
C VAL A 382 14.81 -8.15 28.89
N GLN A 383 14.87 -8.02 30.20
CA GLN A 383 13.65 -7.98 31.03
C GLN A 383 13.06 -6.58 30.98
N ILE A 384 11.78 -6.51 30.61
CA ILE A 384 11.01 -5.26 30.60
C ILE A 384 9.86 -5.36 31.60
N SER A 385 9.56 -4.27 32.29
CA SER A 385 8.56 -4.24 33.34
C SER A 385 7.76 -2.93 33.32
N THR A 386 6.49 -3.03 33.68
CA THR A 386 5.65 -1.88 34.00
C THR A 386 5.69 -1.52 35.49
N TRP A 387 6.35 -2.33 36.32
CA TRP A 387 6.44 -2.18 37.77
C TRP A 387 7.78 -1.60 38.22
N GLY A 388 8.71 -1.33 37.28
CA GLY A 388 9.95 -0.65 37.57
C GLY A 388 9.68 0.80 37.95
N ALA A 389 10.05 1.18 39.17
CA ALA A 389 9.96 2.55 39.64
C ALA A 389 11.16 3.37 39.17
#